data_12063b12bf6b5be1d677447e608d0375
#
_entry.id   12063b12bf6b5be1d677447e608d0375
#
_cell.length_a   1.000
_cell.length_b   1.000
_cell.length_c   1.000
_cell.angle_alpha   90.00
_cell.angle_beta   90.00
_cell.angle_gamma   90.00
#
_symmetry.space_group_name_H-M   'P 1'
#
loop_
_entity.id
_entity.type
_entity.pdbx_description
1 polymer ?
#
loop_
_entity_poly.entity_id
_entity_poly.type
_entity_poly.pdbx_seq_one_letter_code
_entity_poly.pdbx_strand_id
1 'polypeptide(L)'
;MKIIVVNVNTSESMTEVIAEGARRYASPGTQTVALRPFFGPEAVDCNFESYLSAVGVMDRVLAYGEPFDAVVLAGFGEHGRDGLQELLTQPVVEICEASAQVAMLVARSYSVVTTLQRSVPAIEDRLKLAGLLDRCASVRASGMSTLEVDADPAGAVRGIVAEARIAVEHDHAEAICLGCAGMAGLEEAITGELGVPVIDGIGAAVRLAEAIVGLGLATSKVSTYAPPDPKKIIGWPVSQALGLRAGGSASGSTESPS
;
A
#
# COMPACT_ATOMS: atom_id res chain seq x y z
N MET A 1 17.09 -10.57 4.37
CA MET A 1 16.70 -9.37 3.59
C MET A 1 16.03 -8.35 4.49
N LYS A 2 15.98 -7.08 4.05
CA LYS A 2 15.27 -6.00 4.76
C LYS A 2 14.16 -5.45 3.88
N ILE A 3 12.92 -5.50 4.37
CA ILE A 3 11.74 -4.97 3.68
C ILE A 3 11.21 -3.78 4.48
N ILE A 4 11.08 -2.63 3.83
CA ILE A 4 10.39 -1.49 4.44
C ILE A 4 8.89 -1.59 4.14
N VAL A 5 8.06 -1.44 5.17
CA VAL A 5 6.60 -1.53 5.07
C VAL A 5 6.05 -0.16 5.43
N VAL A 6 5.46 0.52 4.45
CA VAL A 6 5.08 1.92 4.60
C VAL A 6 3.58 2.05 4.77
N ASN A 7 3.15 2.54 5.94
CA ASN A 7 1.79 3.02 6.14
C ASN A 7 1.54 4.21 5.21
N VAL A 8 0.36 4.29 4.64
CA VAL A 8 0.01 5.36 3.70
C VAL A 8 -0.58 6.60 4.38
N ASN A 9 -0.75 6.55 5.71
CA ASN A 9 -1.22 7.67 6.51
C ASN A 9 -0.27 7.98 7.68
N THR A 10 -0.56 9.01 8.46
CA THR A 10 0.31 9.46 9.55
C THR A 10 -0.04 8.86 10.91
N SER A 11 -1.05 7.96 11.00
CA SER A 11 -1.45 7.31 12.25
C SER A 11 -0.34 6.40 12.80
N GLU A 12 0.00 6.59 14.06
CA GLU A 12 0.98 5.76 14.77
C GLU A 12 0.41 4.40 15.12
N SER A 13 -0.82 4.35 15.66
CA SER A 13 -1.52 3.11 16.02
C SER A 13 -1.65 2.16 14.83
N MET A 14 -2.10 2.66 13.68
CA MET A 14 -2.16 1.85 12.46
C MET A 14 -0.78 1.38 11.99
N THR A 15 0.26 2.20 12.17
CA THR A 15 1.63 1.79 11.83
C THR A 15 2.10 0.64 12.70
N GLU A 16 1.70 0.60 13.97
CA GLU A 16 1.99 -0.52 14.89
C GLU A 16 1.28 -1.80 14.45
N VAL A 17 0.00 -1.73 14.08
CA VAL A 17 -0.77 -2.85 13.52
C VAL A 17 -0.11 -3.40 12.26
N ILE A 18 0.28 -2.52 11.34
CA ILE A 18 1.00 -2.88 10.11
C ILE A 18 2.34 -3.54 10.44
N ALA A 19 3.10 -3.01 11.40
CA ALA A 19 4.38 -3.57 11.83
C ALA A 19 4.22 -4.98 12.40
N GLU A 20 3.18 -5.21 13.21
CA GLU A 20 2.88 -6.54 13.77
C GLU A 20 2.50 -7.54 12.66
N GLY A 21 1.58 -7.16 11.76
CA GLY A 21 1.20 -7.97 10.61
C GLY A 21 2.42 -8.34 9.75
N ALA A 22 3.27 -7.36 9.43
CA ALA A 22 4.47 -7.60 8.64
C ALA A 22 5.45 -8.57 9.33
N ARG A 23 5.67 -8.42 10.64
CA ARG A 23 6.53 -9.33 11.42
C ARG A 23 5.98 -10.76 11.46
N ARG A 24 4.66 -10.90 11.64
CA ARG A 24 3.97 -12.20 11.72
C ARG A 24 4.17 -13.03 10.45
N TYR A 25 4.14 -12.38 9.29
CA TYR A 25 4.25 -13.08 8.00
C TYR A 25 5.67 -13.15 7.44
N ALA A 26 6.62 -12.39 7.95
CA ALA A 26 8.00 -12.42 7.49
C ALA A 26 8.65 -13.79 7.71
N SER A 27 9.43 -14.26 6.73
CA SER A 27 10.24 -15.47 6.86
C SER A 27 11.36 -15.30 7.89
N PRO A 28 11.82 -16.37 8.54
CA PRO A 28 13.03 -16.31 9.37
C PRO A 28 14.21 -15.68 8.60
N GLY A 29 14.83 -14.65 9.19
CA GLY A 29 15.92 -13.89 8.58
C GLY A 29 15.49 -12.69 7.72
N THR A 30 14.19 -12.47 7.51
CA THR A 30 13.68 -11.23 6.95
C THR A 30 13.42 -10.21 8.06
N GLN A 31 14.02 -9.03 7.94
CA GLN A 31 13.75 -7.89 8.79
C GLN A 31 12.69 -7.02 8.12
N THR A 32 11.61 -6.72 8.82
CA THR A 32 10.60 -5.74 8.41
C THR A 32 10.76 -4.45 9.21
N VAL A 33 10.70 -3.30 8.54
CA VAL A 33 10.78 -1.98 9.16
C VAL A 33 9.54 -1.19 8.76
N ALA A 34 8.65 -0.95 9.70
CA ALA A 34 7.46 -0.16 9.46
C ALA A 34 7.79 1.33 9.47
N LEU A 35 7.28 2.05 8.48
CA LEU A 35 7.44 3.49 8.33
C LEU A 35 6.08 4.15 8.18
N ARG A 36 5.97 5.42 8.61
CA ARG A 36 4.84 6.30 8.29
C ARG A 36 5.34 7.61 7.69
N PRO A 37 4.57 8.28 6.84
CA PRO A 37 4.89 9.60 6.35
C PRO A 37 5.08 10.61 7.49
N PHE A 38 5.94 11.58 7.28
CA PHE A 38 6.12 12.68 8.23
C PHE A 38 5.03 13.74 8.14
N PHE A 39 4.31 13.77 7.01
CA PHE A 39 3.20 14.67 6.71
C PHE A 39 2.18 13.95 5.82
N GLY A 40 0.97 14.44 5.80
CA GLY A 40 -0.14 13.87 5.05
C GLY A 40 -1.38 13.66 5.92
N PRO A 41 -2.38 12.95 5.42
CA PRO A 41 -3.61 12.69 6.15
C PRO A 41 -3.41 11.66 7.27
N GLU A 42 -4.19 11.78 8.34
CA GLU A 42 -4.25 10.82 9.44
C GLU A 42 -4.90 9.49 9.00
N ALA A 43 -5.82 9.56 8.04
CA ALA A 43 -6.46 8.41 7.39
C ALA A 43 -6.66 8.71 5.92
N VAL A 44 -6.84 7.67 5.09
CA VAL A 44 -7.06 7.82 3.65
C VAL A 44 -8.39 7.16 3.29
N ASP A 45 -9.40 8.00 3.10
CA ASP A 45 -10.76 7.59 2.78
C ASP A 45 -11.26 8.16 1.44
N CYS A 46 -10.47 9.03 0.78
CA CYS A 46 -10.84 9.65 -0.50
C CYS A 46 -9.63 9.97 -1.39
N ASN A 47 -9.90 10.31 -2.65
CA ASN A 47 -8.87 10.61 -3.65
C ASN A 47 -7.98 11.81 -3.26
N PHE A 48 -8.54 12.86 -2.66
CA PHE A 48 -7.76 14.00 -2.20
C PHE A 48 -6.70 13.58 -1.18
N GLU A 49 -7.09 12.78 -0.20
CA GLU A 49 -6.21 12.24 0.83
C GLU A 49 -5.21 11.27 0.23
N SER A 50 -5.63 10.43 -0.74
CA SER A 50 -4.76 9.50 -1.46
C SER A 50 -3.64 10.22 -2.21
N TYR A 51 -3.94 11.34 -2.89
CA TYR A 51 -2.91 12.12 -3.59
C TYR A 51 -1.92 12.76 -2.63
N LEU A 52 -2.38 13.29 -1.49
CA LEU A 52 -1.49 13.82 -0.45
C LEU A 52 -0.64 12.70 0.17
N SER A 53 -1.25 11.55 0.43
CA SER A 53 -0.59 10.35 0.93
C SER A 53 0.55 9.92 0.00
N ALA A 54 0.31 9.83 -1.30
CA ALA A 54 1.32 9.41 -2.28
C ALA A 54 2.59 10.27 -2.20
N VAL A 55 2.43 11.59 -2.01
CA VAL A 55 3.56 12.52 -1.82
C VAL A 55 4.33 12.20 -0.55
N GLY A 56 3.63 12.04 0.57
CA GLY A 56 4.25 11.75 1.87
C GLY A 56 4.93 10.37 1.91
N VAL A 57 4.33 9.38 1.28
CA VAL A 57 4.89 8.03 1.15
C VAL A 57 6.18 8.04 0.35
N MET A 58 6.20 8.64 -0.83
CA MET A 58 7.41 8.75 -1.65
C MET A 58 8.52 9.49 -0.92
N ASP A 59 8.21 10.61 -0.29
CA ASP A 59 9.16 11.37 0.55
C ASP A 59 9.75 10.49 1.65
N ARG A 60 8.90 9.77 2.38
CA ARG A 60 9.33 8.93 3.51
C ARG A 60 10.24 7.79 3.11
N VAL A 61 9.94 7.12 1.98
CA VAL A 61 10.75 6.02 1.45
C VAL A 61 12.12 6.53 1.02
N LEU A 62 12.16 7.63 0.27
CA LEU A 62 13.42 8.20 -0.22
C LEU A 62 14.30 8.78 0.90
N ALA A 63 13.69 9.25 2.00
CA ALA A 63 14.38 9.76 3.17
C ALA A 63 14.86 8.66 4.15
N TYR A 64 14.62 7.38 3.86
CA TYR A 64 14.93 6.29 4.80
C TYR A 64 16.44 6.15 5.08
N GLY A 65 17.29 6.38 4.13
CA GLY A 65 18.74 6.53 4.33
C GLY A 65 19.55 5.25 4.58
N GLU A 66 18.90 4.10 4.80
CA GLU A 66 19.56 2.80 4.97
C GLU A 66 19.25 1.88 3.78
N PRO A 67 20.13 0.88 3.48
CA PRO A 67 19.85 -0.12 2.46
C PRO A 67 18.64 -0.97 2.80
N PHE A 68 17.83 -1.28 1.77
CA PHE A 68 16.69 -2.20 1.85
C PHE A 68 16.54 -2.97 0.53
N ASP A 69 15.84 -4.10 0.58
CA ASP A 69 15.71 -5.01 -0.56
C ASP A 69 14.36 -4.87 -1.27
N ALA A 70 13.30 -4.46 -0.58
CA ALA A 70 11.98 -4.23 -1.14
C ALA A 70 11.17 -3.20 -0.34
N VAL A 71 10.12 -2.67 -0.97
CA VAL A 71 9.10 -1.81 -0.35
C VAL A 71 7.75 -2.52 -0.41
N VAL A 72 7.05 -2.55 0.70
CA VAL A 72 5.63 -2.89 0.78
C VAL A 72 4.84 -1.62 1.11
N LEU A 73 3.85 -1.29 0.28
CA LEU A 73 2.91 -0.19 0.54
C LEU A 73 1.67 -0.74 1.22
N ALA A 74 1.47 -0.37 2.46
CA ALA A 74 0.36 -0.81 3.29
C ALA A 74 -0.86 0.11 3.13
N GLY A 75 -1.30 0.32 1.90
CA GLY A 75 -2.50 1.03 1.51
C GLY A 75 -3.21 0.29 0.38
N PHE A 76 -4.52 0.16 0.48
CA PHE A 76 -5.30 -0.59 -0.50
C PHE A 76 -5.76 0.34 -1.63
N GLY A 77 -4.90 0.51 -2.63
CA GLY A 77 -5.07 1.42 -3.77
C GLY A 77 -3.76 2.08 -4.21
N GLU A 78 -3.86 3.11 -5.05
CA GLU A 78 -2.68 3.85 -5.53
C GLU A 78 -2.28 4.96 -4.55
N HIS A 79 -1.17 4.74 -3.86
CA HIS A 79 -0.60 5.67 -2.89
C HIS A 79 0.89 5.92 -3.16
N GLY A 80 1.25 6.12 -4.44
CA GLY A 80 2.62 6.43 -4.87
C GLY A 80 3.44 5.22 -5.31
N ARG A 81 2.83 4.04 -5.53
CA ARG A 81 3.52 2.83 -6.01
C ARG A 81 4.21 3.06 -7.34
N ASP A 82 3.50 3.54 -8.34
CA ASP A 82 4.06 3.70 -9.69
C ASP A 82 5.20 4.74 -9.69
N GLY A 83 5.06 5.83 -8.93
CA GLY A 83 6.14 6.80 -8.73
C GLY A 83 7.37 6.19 -8.03
N LEU A 84 7.18 5.36 -7.01
CA LEU A 84 8.28 4.66 -6.37
C LEU A 84 8.95 3.63 -7.30
N GLN A 85 8.19 2.97 -8.18
CA GLN A 85 8.77 2.07 -9.18
C GLN A 85 9.62 2.81 -10.23
N GLU A 86 9.32 4.08 -10.53
CA GLU A 86 10.20 4.92 -11.34
C GLU A 86 11.49 5.31 -10.61
N LEU A 87 11.40 5.58 -9.31
CA LEU A 87 12.49 6.09 -8.49
C LEU A 87 13.44 5.01 -7.96
N LEU A 88 12.93 3.79 -7.72
CA LEU A 88 13.64 2.69 -7.05
C LEU A 88 13.94 1.54 -8.02
N THR A 89 15.08 0.88 -7.84
CA THR A 89 15.36 -0.42 -8.47
C THR A 89 14.78 -1.58 -7.68
N GLN A 90 14.56 -1.40 -6.39
CA GLN A 90 13.95 -2.38 -5.50
C GLN A 90 12.48 -2.63 -5.89
N PRO A 91 11.97 -3.86 -5.76
CA PRO A 91 10.55 -4.14 -5.95
C PRO A 91 9.67 -3.32 -5.01
N VAL A 92 8.57 -2.80 -5.54
CA VAL A 92 7.52 -2.12 -4.78
C VAL A 92 6.24 -2.91 -4.92
N VAL A 93 5.75 -3.48 -3.83
CA VAL A 93 4.56 -4.34 -3.76
C VAL A 93 3.50 -3.64 -2.93
N GLU A 94 2.30 -3.43 -3.47
CA GLU A 94 1.19 -2.85 -2.71
C GLU A 94 0.16 -3.93 -2.36
N ILE A 95 -0.56 -3.71 -1.27
CA ILE A 95 -1.38 -4.75 -0.64
C ILE A 95 -2.65 -5.11 -1.43
N CYS A 96 -3.18 -4.24 -2.29
CA CYS A 96 -4.36 -4.52 -3.11
C CYS A 96 -4.02 -5.56 -4.20
N GLU A 97 -3.00 -5.29 -5.02
CA GLU A 97 -2.57 -6.23 -6.05
C GLU A 97 -2.06 -7.54 -5.43
N ALA A 98 -1.30 -7.44 -4.34
CA ALA A 98 -0.74 -8.61 -3.68
C ALA A 98 -1.83 -9.55 -3.16
N SER A 99 -2.86 -9.03 -2.48
CA SER A 99 -3.96 -9.84 -1.97
C SER A 99 -4.76 -10.48 -3.09
N ALA A 100 -5.07 -9.74 -4.15
CA ALA A 100 -5.79 -10.25 -5.31
C ALA A 100 -5.00 -11.35 -6.05
N GLN A 101 -3.69 -11.17 -6.26
CA GLN A 101 -2.83 -12.17 -6.86
C GLN A 101 -2.78 -13.46 -6.04
N VAL A 102 -2.63 -13.36 -4.71
CA VAL A 102 -2.66 -14.53 -3.81
C VAL A 102 -4.03 -15.20 -3.81
N ALA A 103 -5.12 -14.42 -3.78
CA ALA A 103 -6.48 -14.96 -3.84
C ALA A 103 -6.70 -15.81 -5.11
N MET A 104 -6.22 -15.35 -6.27
CA MET A 104 -6.35 -16.07 -7.54
C MET A 104 -5.51 -17.35 -7.61
N LEU A 105 -4.55 -17.56 -6.73
CA LEU A 105 -3.80 -18.82 -6.64
C LEU A 105 -4.55 -19.90 -5.86
N VAL A 106 -5.52 -19.51 -5.00
CA VAL A 106 -6.24 -20.42 -4.12
C VAL A 106 -7.74 -20.50 -4.42
N ALA A 107 -8.25 -19.59 -5.24
CA ALA A 107 -9.67 -19.50 -5.62
C ALA A 107 -9.83 -19.08 -7.08
N ARG A 108 -10.97 -19.42 -7.69
CA ARG A 108 -11.28 -18.96 -9.05
C ARG A 108 -11.74 -17.50 -9.08
N SER A 109 -12.49 -17.09 -8.07
CA SER A 109 -12.98 -15.72 -7.89
C SER A 109 -12.72 -15.22 -6.49
N TYR A 110 -12.62 -13.92 -6.34
CA TYR A 110 -12.46 -13.28 -5.04
C TYR A 110 -13.34 -12.03 -4.95
N SER A 111 -13.63 -11.59 -3.75
CA SER A 111 -14.19 -10.25 -3.49
C SER A 111 -13.31 -9.47 -2.53
N VAL A 112 -13.38 -8.16 -2.64
CA VAL A 112 -12.74 -7.25 -1.68
C VAL A 112 -13.78 -6.70 -0.73
N VAL A 113 -13.49 -6.71 0.57
CA VAL A 113 -14.30 -5.98 1.57
C VAL A 113 -13.46 -4.83 2.11
N THR A 114 -13.84 -3.60 1.74
CA THR A 114 -13.18 -2.37 2.14
C THR A 114 -13.95 -1.61 3.22
N THR A 115 -13.49 -0.43 3.57
CA THR A 115 -14.04 0.47 4.60
C THR A 115 -15.29 1.20 4.11
N LEU A 116 -15.16 2.19 3.28
CA LEU A 116 -16.23 3.09 2.86
C LEU A 116 -16.66 2.86 1.41
N GLN A 117 -17.94 3.03 1.14
CA GLN A 117 -18.51 2.92 -0.22
C GLN A 117 -17.81 3.85 -1.23
N ARG A 118 -17.35 5.02 -0.79
CA ARG A 118 -16.65 5.96 -1.66
C ARG A 118 -15.29 5.48 -2.15
N SER A 119 -14.68 4.49 -1.47
CA SER A 119 -13.40 3.89 -1.85
C SER A 119 -13.56 2.79 -2.91
N VAL A 120 -14.76 2.24 -3.09
CA VAL A 120 -15.03 1.14 -4.02
C VAL A 120 -14.57 1.45 -5.45
N PRO A 121 -14.96 2.58 -6.08
CA PRO A 121 -14.55 2.86 -7.46
C PRO A 121 -13.02 2.94 -7.64
N ALA A 122 -12.31 3.51 -6.67
CA ALA A 122 -10.84 3.63 -6.75
C ALA A 122 -10.16 2.25 -6.66
N ILE A 123 -10.72 1.32 -5.88
CA ILE A 123 -10.23 -0.06 -5.78
C ILE A 123 -10.52 -0.82 -7.08
N GLU A 124 -11.73 -0.69 -7.65
CA GLU A 124 -12.07 -1.30 -8.94
C GLU A 124 -11.16 -0.80 -10.06
N ASP A 125 -10.89 0.51 -10.12
CA ASP A 125 -9.96 1.10 -11.08
C ASP A 125 -8.54 0.54 -10.90
N ARG A 126 -8.07 0.39 -9.65
CA ARG A 126 -6.76 -0.21 -9.37
C ARG A 126 -6.67 -1.65 -9.86
N LEU A 127 -7.66 -2.48 -9.50
CA LEU A 127 -7.74 -3.87 -9.93
C LEU A 127 -7.82 -3.99 -11.47
N LYS A 128 -8.54 -3.09 -12.12
CA LYS A 128 -8.65 -3.04 -13.58
C LYS A 128 -7.31 -2.71 -14.24
N LEU A 129 -6.60 -1.69 -13.75
CA LEU A 129 -5.28 -1.31 -14.26
C LEU A 129 -4.25 -2.45 -14.08
N ALA A 130 -4.35 -3.19 -12.97
CA ALA A 130 -3.50 -4.35 -12.71
C ALA A 130 -3.89 -5.62 -13.50
N GLY A 131 -5.01 -5.61 -14.23
CA GLY A 131 -5.53 -6.80 -14.94
C GLY A 131 -6.12 -7.87 -14.02
N LEU A 132 -6.60 -7.48 -12.84
CA LEU A 132 -7.10 -8.39 -11.79
C LEU A 132 -8.62 -8.35 -11.63
N LEU A 133 -9.28 -7.32 -12.18
CA LEU A 133 -10.72 -7.08 -12.00
C LEU A 133 -11.59 -8.21 -12.56
N ASP A 134 -11.20 -8.87 -13.66
CA ASP A 134 -11.99 -9.93 -14.30
C ASP A 134 -12.23 -11.15 -13.39
N ARG A 135 -11.45 -11.30 -12.33
CA ARG A 135 -11.58 -12.36 -11.33
C ARG A 135 -12.17 -11.82 -10.00
N CYS A 136 -12.41 -10.53 -9.92
CA CYS A 136 -13.07 -9.90 -8.77
C CYS A 136 -14.58 -9.98 -8.93
N ALA A 137 -15.24 -10.74 -8.08
CA ALA A 137 -16.71 -10.89 -8.10
C ALA A 137 -17.41 -9.62 -7.63
N SER A 138 -16.85 -8.94 -6.62
CA SER A 138 -17.37 -7.65 -6.12
C SER A 138 -16.35 -6.91 -5.26
N VAL A 139 -16.52 -5.59 -5.14
CA VAL A 139 -15.89 -4.77 -4.12
C VAL A 139 -16.99 -4.22 -3.23
N ARG A 140 -16.98 -4.59 -1.94
CA ARG A 140 -18.01 -4.25 -0.95
C ARG A 140 -17.43 -3.40 0.17
N ALA A 141 -18.25 -2.58 0.79
CA ALA A 141 -17.84 -1.69 1.88
C ALA A 141 -18.54 -2.05 3.20
N SER A 142 -17.76 -2.21 4.28
CA SER A 142 -18.27 -2.47 5.62
C SER A 142 -19.03 -1.28 6.23
N GLY A 143 -18.86 -0.08 5.65
CA GLY A 143 -19.48 1.15 6.13
C GLY A 143 -18.72 1.85 7.26
N MET A 144 -17.63 1.28 7.76
CA MET A 144 -16.78 1.88 8.79
C MET A 144 -15.62 2.62 8.12
N SER A 145 -15.31 3.81 8.59
CA SER A 145 -14.11 4.56 8.17
C SER A 145 -12.83 3.89 8.68
N THR A 146 -11.70 4.27 8.12
CA THR A 146 -10.40 3.73 8.54
C THR A 146 -10.14 3.98 10.04
N LEU A 147 -10.51 5.13 10.58
CA LEU A 147 -10.36 5.45 12.02
C LEU A 147 -11.32 4.65 12.91
N GLU A 148 -12.54 4.38 12.44
CA GLU A 148 -13.50 3.54 13.19
C GLU A 148 -13.07 2.08 13.25
N VAL A 149 -12.45 1.55 12.19
CA VAL A 149 -11.83 0.20 12.18
C VAL A 149 -10.72 0.09 13.22
N ASP A 150 -9.86 1.11 13.32
CA ASP A 150 -8.78 1.17 14.31
C ASP A 150 -9.32 1.26 15.75
N ALA A 151 -10.39 2.04 15.96
CA ALA A 151 -11.00 2.28 17.28
C ALA A 151 -11.86 1.11 17.79
N ASP A 152 -12.53 0.35 16.90
CA ASP A 152 -13.41 -0.79 17.25
C ASP A 152 -13.14 -2.02 16.37
N PRO A 153 -12.04 -2.77 16.60
CA PRO A 153 -11.74 -3.98 15.83
C PRO A 153 -12.85 -5.05 15.87
N ALA A 154 -13.55 -5.17 16.99
CA ALA A 154 -14.65 -6.14 17.13
C ALA A 154 -15.88 -5.74 16.28
N GLY A 155 -16.19 -4.45 16.21
CA GLY A 155 -17.22 -3.92 15.31
C GLY A 155 -16.81 -4.09 13.85
N ALA A 156 -15.54 -3.86 13.55
CA ALA A 156 -14.98 -4.07 12.21
C ALA A 156 -15.15 -5.52 11.74
N VAL A 157 -14.81 -6.51 12.58
CA VAL A 157 -15.03 -7.93 12.25
C VAL A 157 -16.49 -8.20 11.90
N ARG A 158 -17.44 -7.70 12.70
CA ARG A 158 -18.87 -7.91 12.43
C ARG A 158 -19.30 -7.29 11.09
N GLY A 159 -18.87 -6.07 10.80
CA GLY A 159 -19.18 -5.37 9.55
C GLY A 159 -18.56 -6.07 8.33
N ILE A 160 -17.30 -6.49 8.44
CA ILE A 160 -16.59 -7.20 7.39
C ILE A 160 -17.24 -8.55 7.12
N VAL A 161 -17.55 -9.35 8.17
CA VAL A 161 -18.21 -10.66 8.04
C VAL A 161 -19.57 -10.53 7.36
N ALA A 162 -20.36 -9.51 7.71
CA ALA A 162 -21.65 -9.28 7.09
C ALA A 162 -21.54 -9.07 5.56
N GLU A 163 -20.65 -8.18 5.11
CA GLU A 163 -20.45 -7.92 3.69
C GLU A 163 -19.75 -9.07 2.97
N ALA A 164 -18.77 -9.72 3.61
CA ALA A 164 -18.09 -10.87 3.05
C ALA A 164 -19.04 -12.08 2.88
N ARG A 165 -19.99 -12.27 3.78
CA ARG A 165 -21.05 -13.29 3.64
C ARG A 165 -21.93 -13.02 2.41
N ILE A 166 -22.32 -11.77 2.17
CA ILE A 166 -23.04 -11.38 0.95
C ILE A 166 -22.18 -11.65 -0.30
N ALA A 167 -20.89 -11.33 -0.24
CA ALA A 167 -19.97 -11.59 -1.35
C ALA A 167 -19.89 -13.09 -1.68
N VAL A 168 -19.85 -13.97 -0.67
CA VAL A 168 -19.79 -15.41 -0.87
C VAL A 168 -21.14 -15.97 -1.37
N GLU A 169 -22.24 -15.59 -0.73
CA GLU A 169 -23.58 -16.18 -0.97
C GLU A 169 -24.24 -15.63 -2.25
N HIS A 170 -24.04 -14.35 -2.57
CA HIS A 170 -24.74 -13.69 -3.67
C HIS A 170 -23.85 -13.33 -4.86
N ASP A 171 -22.58 -12.92 -4.59
CA ASP A 171 -21.66 -12.56 -5.66
C ASP A 171 -20.78 -13.75 -6.09
N HIS A 172 -20.90 -14.88 -5.39
CA HIS A 172 -20.18 -16.14 -5.66
C HIS A 172 -18.65 -15.99 -5.55
N ALA A 173 -18.18 -15.19 -4.58
CA ALA A 173 -16.78 -15.12 -4.24
C ALA A 173 -16.32 -16.41 -3.54
N GLU A 174 -15.17 -16.93 -3.93
CA GLU A 174 -14.56 -18.12 -3.33
C GLU A 174 -13.43 -17.77 -2.36
N ALA A 175 -13.01 -16.50 -2.34
CA ALA A 175 -12.03 -15.94 -1.39
C ALA A 175 -12.36 -14.47 -1.10
N ILE A 176 -11.92 -13.96 0.04
CA ILE A 176 -12.10 -12.57 0.46
C ILE A 176 -10.74 -11.90 0.66
N CYS A 177 -10.54 -10.74 0.06
CA CYS A 177 -9.41 -9.85 0.32
C CYS A 177 -9.83 -8.74 1.29
N LEU A 178 -9.05 -8.55 2.36
CA LEU A 178 -9.26 -7.45 3.32
C LEU A 178 -8.76 -6.13 2.73
N GLY A 179 -9.67 -5.23 2.44
CA GLY A 179 -9.46 -4.01 1.67
C GLY A 179 -8.92 -2.81 2.47
N CYS A 180 -8.27 -3.04 3.60
CA CYS A 180 -7.63 -2.01 4.41
C CYS A 180 -6.50 -2.63 5.24
N ALA A 181 -5.35 -1.94 5.35
CA ALA A 181 -4.24 -2.39 6.18
C ALA A 181 -4.59 -2.45 7.69
N GLY A 182 -5.52 -1.62 8.15
CA GLY A 182 -6.05 -1.66 9.53
C GLY A 182 -6.87 -2.92 9.86
N MET A 183 -7.18 -3.76 8.86
CA MET A 183 -7.85 -5.05 9.04
C MET A 183 -6.85 -6.21 9.24
N ALA A 184 -5.55 -5.94 9.28
CA ALA A 184 -4.54 -6.97 9.49
C ALA A 184 -4.77 -7.70 10.84
N GLY A 185 -4.63 -9.03 10.80
CA GLY A 185 -4.85 -9.89 11.98
C GLY A 185 -6.30 -10.32 12.19
N LEU A 186 -7.26 -9.85 11.37
CA LEU A 186 -8.68 -10.26 11.46
C LEU A 186 -8.99 -11.50 10.60
N GLU A 187 -8.07 -11.94 9.73
CA GLU A 187 -8.29 -12.98 8.74
C GLU A 187 -8.68 -14.34 9.32
N GLU A 188 -8.11 -14.74 10.46
CA GLU A 188 -8.42 -16.03 11.10
C GLU A 188 -9.87 -16.06 11.64
N ALA A 189 -10.29 -14.99 12.31
CA ALA A 189 -11.65 -14.88 12.84
C ALA A 189 -12.68 -14.89 11.71
N ILE A 190 -12.43 -14.15 10.63
CA ILE A 190 -13.32 -14.05 9.48
C ILE A 190 -13.35 -15.38 8.70
N THR A 191 -12.21 -16.04 8.50
CA THR A 191 -12.14 -17.37 7.88
C THR A 191 -12.96 -18.39 8.66
N GLY A 192 -12.88 -18.37 10.00
CA GLY A 192 -13.66 -19.26 10.87
C GLY A 192 -15.17 -19.07 10.72
N GLU A 193 -15.63 -17.85 10.47
CA GLU A 193 -17.05 -17.51 10.27
C GLU A 193 -17.58 -17.85 8.87
N LEU A 194 -16.73 -17.74 7.84
CA LEU A 194 -17.16 -17.84 6.45
C LEU A 194 -16.81 -19.17 5.78
N GLY A 195 -15.78 -19.87 6.25
CA GLY A 195 -15.32 -21.12 5.66
C GLY A 195 -14.63 -20.98 4.30
N VAL A 196 -14.25 -19.76 3.90
CA VAL A 196 -13.48 -19.48 2.68
C VAL A 196 -12.15 -18.83 3.03
N PRO A 197 -11.12 -18.91 2.16
CA PRO A 197 -9.86 -18.20 2.37
C PRO A 197 -10.07 -16.69 2.52
N VAL A 198 -9.48 -16.11 3.55
CA VAL A 198 -9.44 -14.66 3.77
C VAL A 198 -7.99 -14.20 3.71
N ILE A 199 -7.70 -13.26 2.84
CA ILE A 199 -6.34 -12.83 2.53
C ILE A 199 -6.08 -11.48 3.19
N ASP A 200 -5.10 -11.46 4.11
CA ASP A 200 -4.48 -10.24 4.62
C ASP A 200 -3.50 -9.68 3.57
N GLY A 201 -3.73 -8.45 3.16
CA GLY A 201 -2.90 -7.79 2.14
C GLY A 201 -1.45 -7.57 2.58
N ILE A 202 -1.20 -7.32 3.87
CA ILE A 202 0.16 -7.13 4.39
C ILE A 202 0.94 -8.43 4.31
N GLY A 203 0.34 -9.54 4.77
CA GLY A 203 0.95 -10.86 4.67
C GLY A 203 1.24 -11.25 3.23
N ALA A 204 0.26 -11.07 2.34
CA ALA A 204 0.42 -11.34 0.91
C ALA A 204 1.58 -10.51 0.31
N ALA A 205 1.63 -9.20 0.58
CA ALA A 205 2.65 -8.32 0.01
C ALA A 205 4.06 -8.62 0.55
N VAL A 206 4.22 -8.90 1.84
CA VAL A 206 5.50 -9.30 2.43
C VAL A 206 6.03 -10.57 1.79
N ARG A 207 5.18 -11.60 1.63
CA ARG A 207 5.57 -12.87 1.01
C ARG A 207 5.90 -12.74 -0.48
N LEU A 208 5.15 -11.94 -1.22
CA LEU A 208 5.48 -11.67 -2.63
C LEU A 208 6.76 -10.87 -2.77
N ALA A 209 7.00 -9.88 -1.90
CA ALA A 209 8.26 -9.14 -1.89
C ALA A 209 9.46 -10.07 -1.61
N GLU A 210 9.36 -10.97 -0.63
CA GLU A 210 10.37 -12.00 -0.36
C GLU A 210 10.63 -12.89 -1.57
N ALA A 211 9.57 -13.34 -2.25
CA ALA A 211 9.67 -14.18 -3.43
C ALA A 211 10.37 -13.45 -4.58
N ILE A 212 10.00 -12.21 -4.87
CA ILE A 212 10.60 -11.40 -5.94
C ILE A 212 12.10 -11.17 -5.67
N VAL A 213 12.44 -10.77 -4.44
CA VAL A 213 13.84 -10.57 -4.01
C VAL A 213 14.61 -11.90 -4.06
N GLY A 214 14.00 -13.00 -3.58
CA GLY A 214 14.62 -14.33 -3.62
C GLY A 214 14.89 -14.85 -5.03
N LEU A 215 14.10 -14.43 -6.01
CA LEU A 215 14.33 -14.70 -7.43
C LEU A 215 15.41 -13.80 -8.06
N GLY A 216 15.96 -12.84 -7.32
CA GLY A 216 16.95 -11.88 -7.83
C GLY A 216 16.36 -10.86 -8.80
N LEU A 217 15.05 -10.60 -8.74
CA LEU A 217 14.37 -9.67 -9.64
C LEU A 217 14.36 -8.25 -9.06
N ALA A 218 14.41 -7.28 -9.96
CA ALA A 218 14.35 -5.85 -9.68
C ALA A 218 13.28 -5.18 -10.54
N THR A 219 12.84 -3.99 -10.14
CA THR A 219 11.94 -3.17 -10.97
C THR A 219 12.59 -2.83 -12.30
N SER A 220 11.93 -3.10 -13.41
CA SER A 220 12.40 -2.74 -14.75
C SER A 220 12.65 -1.23 -14.85
N LYS A 221 13.76 -0.86 -15.50
CA LYS A 221 14.11 0.55 -15.78
C LYS A 221 14.01 0.88 -17.26
N VAL A 222 13.15 0.15 -17.97
CA VAL A 222 12.90 0.37 -19.40
C VAL A 222 11.49 0.92 -19.57
N SER A 223 11.33 1.97 -20.36
CA SER A 223 10.04 2.61 -20.70
C SER A 223 9.34 3.20 -19.46
N THR A 224 8.19 2.68 -19.06
CA THR A 224 7.28 3.28 -18.05
C THR A 224 7.96 3.57 -16.72
N TYR A 225 8.78 2.66 -16.22
CA TYR A 225 9.46 2.83 -14.93
C TYR A 225 10.94 3.28 -15.08
N ALA A 226 11.30 3.84 -16.25
CA ALA A 226 12.57 4.56 -16.38
C ALA A 226 12.63 5.72 -15.39
N PRO A 227 13.81 6.03 -14.81
CA PRO A 227 13.94 7.17 -13.92
C PRO A 227 13.49 8.47 -14.61
N PRO A 228 12.78 9.36 -13.91
CA PRO A 228 12.38 10.62 -14.49
C PRO A 228 13.61 11.48 -14.86
N ASP A 229 13.50 12.21 -15.96
CA ASP A 229 14.53 13.18 -16.33
C ASP A 229 14.73 14.24 -15.23
N PRO A 230 15.96 14.66 -14.95
CA PRO A 230 16.24 15.67 -13.95
C PRO A 230 15.47 16.97 -14.23
N LYS A 231 14.65 17.41 -13.29
CA LYS A 231 13.85 18.63 -13.35
C LYS A 231 13.92 19.41 -12.04
N LYS A 232 13.79 20.71 -12.12
CA LYS A 232 13.66 21.53 -10.92
C LYS A 232 12.25 21.33 -10.32
N ILE A 233 12.21 20.82 -9.09
CA ILE A 233 10.98 20.69 -8.31
C ILE A 233 11.04 21.76 -7.21
N ILE A 234 10.00 22.59 -7.10
CA ILE A 234 9.91 23.69 -6.14
C ILE A 234 8.98 23.27 -4.99
N GLY A 235 9.45 23.46 -3.74
CA GLY A 235 8.64 23.24 -2.55
C GLY A 235 8.41 21.78 -2.18
N TRP A 236 9.11 20.84 -2.85
CA TRP A 236 9.02 19.42 -2.54
C TRP A 236 10.12 18.99 -1.55
N PRO A 237 9.80 18.36 -0.42
CA PRO A 237 10.81 17.93 0.55
C PRO A 237 11.82 16.91 -0.04
N VAL A 238 11.38 16.06 -0.95
CA VAL A 238 12.17 15.00 -1.61
C VAL A 238 13.22 15.53 -2.58
N SER A 239 13.11 16.78 -3.02
CA SER A 239 14.03 17.36 -4.00
C SER A 239 15.50 17.28 -3.58
N GLN A 240 15.77 17.28 -2.27
CA GLN A 240 17.11 17.11 -1.71
C GLN A 240 17.61 15.67 -1.80
N ALA A 241 16.72 14.68 -1.55
CA ALA A 241 17.06 13.26 -1.57
C ALA A 241 17.38 12.75 -2.97
N LEU A 242 16.73 13.31 -3.99
CA LEU A 242 16.98 12.96 -5.41
C LEU A 242 18.15 13.71 -6.04
N GLY A 243 18.89 14.52 -5.30
CA GLY A 243 19.90 15.42 -5.87
C GLY A 243 19.30 16.48 -6.82
N LEU A 244 18.00 16.61 -6.85
CA LEU A 244 17.28 17.65 -7.56
C LEU A 244 17.46 18.94 -6.75
N ARG A 245 18.41 19.77 -7.13
CA ARG A 245 18.69 21.02 -6.42
C ARG A 245 17.43 21.87 -6.35
N ALA A 246 16.96 22.12 -5.13
CA ALA A 246 16.06 23.24 -4.88
C ALA A 246 16.72 24.47 -5.51
N GLY A 247 15.97 25.20 -6.33
CA GLY A 247 16.55 26.31 -7.08
C GLY A 247 17.33 27.25 -6.18
N GLY A 248 18.64 27.18 -6.28
CA GLY A 248 19.54 28.08 -5.58
C GLY A 248 19.16 29.50 -5.92
N SER A 249 18.99 30.34 -4.92
CA SER A 249 19.06 31.76 -5.06
C SER A 249 20.31 32.08 -5.88
N ALA A 250 20.14 32.66 -7.03
CA ALA A 250 21.25 33.29 -7.72
C ALA A 250 21.91 34.23 -6.71
N SER A 251 23.11 33.88 -6.27
CA SER A 251 23.97 34.82 -5.57
C SER A 251 24.23 35.96 -6.53
N GLY A 252 23.55 37.06 -6.32
CA GLY A 252 23.86 38.32 -7.00
C GLY A 252 25.31 38.67 -6.72
N SER A 253 26.15 38.51 -7.71
CA SER A 253 27.43 39.18 -7.76
C SER A 253 27.14 40.68 -7.87
N THR A 254 27.27 41.36 -6.73
CA THR A 254 27.39 42.84 -6.71
C THR A 254 28.73 43.17 -7.33
N GLU A 255 28.73 43.49 -8.63
CA GLU A 255 29.79 44.30 -9.23
C GLU A 255 29.58 45.73 -8.74
N SER A 256 30.56 46.22 -7.99
CA SER A 256 30.69 47.61 -7.62
C SER A 256 31.28 48.34 -8.84
N PRO A 257 30.74 49.50 -9.27
CA PRO A 257 31.39 50.30 -10.26
C PRO A 257 32.50 51.13 -9.60
N SER A 258 33.66 51.03 -10.22
CA SER A 258 34.77 51.98 -10.04
C SER A 258 34.56 53.19 -10.95
#